data_c1f32ac8722a4b7e5e6f9309ce5f059e
#
_entry.id   c1f32ac8722a4b7e5e6f9309ce5f059e
#
_cell.length_a   1.000
_cell.length_b   1.000
_cell.length_c   1.000
_cell.angle_alpha   90.00
_cell.angle_beta   90.00
_cell.angle_gamma   90.00
#
_symmetry.space_group_name_H-M   'P 1'
#
loop_
_entity.id
_entity.type
_entity.pdbx_description
1 polymer ?
#
loop_
_entity_poly.entity_id
_entity_poly.type
_entity_poly.pdbx_seq_one_letter_code
_entity_poly.pdbx_strand_id
1 'polypeptide(L)'
;MPHDQPLSRIQTRNRRVILDAALEEFAAAGFAGVTLDRIAAAAGLSKPNLLYYFASKEAIYTALLDDLLDLWLAPLRELDPAGDPQAEILTYVRKKLALSQSHPRESRLFANEVLHGAPRLGPVIAGPLAQLVADRAALIRGWAQAGRIAPVDPHHLIFSVWALTQHYADFEAQVRAVLGPAHDPYAEAGPFLETLYRRLLAV
;
A
#
# COMPACT_ATOMS: atom_id res chain seq x y z
N MET A 1 4.29 13.00 -31.24
CA MET A 1 5.26 13.19 -30.17
C MET A 1 4.63 14.10 -29.13
N PRO A 2 4.13 13.60 -27.98
CA PRO A 2 3.68 14.48 -26.89
C PRO A 2 4.92 15.10 -26.25
N HIS A 3 4.89 16.43 -26.06
CA HIS A 3 5.93 17.20 -25.41
C HIS A 3 6.12 16.77 -23.96
N ASP A 4 7.27 16.22 -23.65
CA ASP A 4 7.78 15.94 -22.30
C ASP A 4 8.34 17.26 -21.69
N GLN A 5 7.47 18.27 -21.57
CA GLN A 5 7.83 19.48 -20.82
C GLN A 5 7.47 19.27 -19.36
N PRO A 6 8.36 19.57 -18.42
CA PRO A 6 8.06 19.47 -17.00
C PRO A 6 6.84 20.33 -16.66
N LEU A 7 5.88 19.72 -15.95
CA LEU A 7 4.66 20.41 -15.52
C LEU A 7 5.02 21.67 -14.71
N SER A 8 4.32 22.77 -14.98
CA SER A 8 4.45 23.97 -14.16
C SER A 8 4.03 23.68 -12.70
N ARG A 9 4.48 24.51 -11.75
CA ARG A 9 4.08 24.38 -10.33
C ARG A 9 2.57 24.37 -10.15
N ILE A 10 1.83 25.15 -10.93
CA ILE A 10 0.37 25.20 -10.88
C ILE A 10 -0.22 23.88 -11.39
N GLN A 11 0.30 23.35 -12.50
CA GLN A 11 -0.16 22.07 -13.05
C GLN A 11 0.12 20.91 -12.09
N THR A 12 1.30 20.86 -11.47
CA THR A 12 1.64 19.85 -10.46
C THR A 12 0.68 19.93 -9.26
N ARG A 13 0.40 21.13 -8.76
CA ARG A 13 -0.54 21.36 -7.67
C ARG A 13 -1.95 20.88 -8.03
N ASN A 14 -2.47 21.27 -9.18
CA ASN A 14 -3.82 20.90 -9.60
C ASN A 14 -3.94 19.39 -9.84
N ARG A 15 -2.91 18.77 -10.43
CA ARG A 15 -2.84 17.31 -10.58
C ARG A 15 -2.93 16.61 -9.22
N ARG A 16 -2.23 17.12 -8.20
CA ARG A 16 -2.28 16.59 -6.84
C ARG A 16 -3.67 16.73 -6.22
N VAL A 17 -4.31 17.89 -6.35
CA VAL A 17 -5.69 18.12 -5.85
C VAL A 17 -6.68 17.14 -6.49
N ILE A 18 -6.55 16.86 -7.79
CA ILE A 18 -7.40 15.86 -8.47
C ILE A 18 -7.15 14.46 -7.93
N LEU A 19 -5.89 14.07 -7.74
CA LEU A 19 -5.53 12.75 -7.21
C LEU A 19 -6.02 12.57 -5.76
N ASP A 20 -5.87 13.58 -4.90
CA ASP A 20 -6.33 13.53 -3.51
C ASP A 20 -7.87 13.40 -3.44
N ALA A 21 -8.61 14.16 -4.26
CA ALA A 21 -10.06 14.06 -4.36
C ALA A 21 -10.51 12.70 -4.91
N ALA A 22 -9.83 12.20 -5.94
CA ALA A 22 -10.12 10.92 -6.55
C ALA A 22 -9.84 9.75 -5.59
N LEU A 23 -8.77 9.82 -4.81
CA LEU A 23 -8.44 8.82 -3.79
C LEU A 23 -9.57 8.68 -2.77
N GLU A 24 -10.10 9.80 -2.27
CA GLU A 24 -11.24 9.82 -1.34
C GLU A 24 -12.46 9.12 -1.93
N GLU A 25 -12.83 9.51 -3.15
CA GLU A 25 -13.99 8.95 -3.85
C GLU A 25 -13.83 7.45 -4.15
N PHE A 26 -12.67 7.03 -4.65
CA PHE A 26 -12.42 5.62 -4.97
C PHE A 26 -12.29 4.74 -3.72
N ALA A 27 -11.68 5.24 -2.65
CA ALA A 27 -11.58 4.50 -1.39
C ALA A 27 -12.96 4.27 -0.75
N ALA A 28 -13.91 5.20 -0.94
CA ALA A 28 -15.25 5.12 -0.38
C ALA A 28 -16.20 4.25 -1.23
N ALA A 29 -16.17 4.38 -2.57
CA ALA A 29 -17.19 3.82 -3.46
C ALA A 29 -16.62 2.80 -4.49
N GLY A 30 -15.34 2.50 -4.46
CA GLY A 30 -14.67 1.67 -5.44
C GLY A 30 -14.62 2.30 -6.84
N PHE A 31 -13.92 1.66 -7.77
CA PHE A 31 -13.77 2.20 -9.12
C PHE A 31 -15.10 2.38 -9.85
N ALA A 32 -15.99 1.38 -9.79
CA ALA A 32 -17.27 1.39 -10.51
C ALA A 32 -18.24 2.47 -10.01
N GLY A 33 -18.23 2.76 -8.70
CA GLY A 33 -19.15 3.71 -8.06
C GLY A 33 -18.79 5.18 -8.23
N VAL A 34 -17.68 5.51 -8.89
CA VAL A 34 -17.17 6.89 -9.04
C VAL A 34 -17.28 7.37 -10.48
N THR A 35 -17.64 8.65 -10.65
CA THR A 35 -17.69 9.33 -11.96
C THR A 35 -16.70 10.49 -12.00
N LEU A 36 -16.30 10.90 -13.21
CA LEU A 36 -15.44 12.10 -13.40
C LEU A 36 -16.10 13.36 -12.84
N ASP A 37 -17.44 13.46 -12.89
CA ASP A 37 -18.17 14.61 -12.34
C ASP A 37 -18.05 14.68 -10.82
N ARG A 38 -18.12 13.53 -10.13
CA ARG A 38 -17.90 13.46 -8.68
C ARG A 38 -16.47 13.88 -8.31
N ILE A 39 -15.48 13.34 -9.00
CA ILE A 39 -14.07 13.72 -8.75
C ILE A 39 -13.85 15.21 -9.02
N ALA A 40 -14.38 15.76 -10.13
CA ALA A 40 -14.26 17.17 -10.44
C ALA A 40 -14.90 18.06 -9.37
N ALA A 41 -16.11 17.72 -8.92
CA ALA A 41 -16.79 18.43 -7.85
C ALA A 41 -16.01 18.40 -6.53
N ALA A 42 -15.51 17.22 -6.14
CA ALA A 42 -14.68 17.04 -4.94
C ALA A 42 -13.36 17.82 -5.02
N ALA A 43 -12.76 17.92 -6.23
CA ALA A 43 -11.54 18.69 -6.47
C ALA A 43 -11.79 20.23 -6.60
N GLY A 44 -13.04 20.68 -6.58
CA GLY A 44 -13.39 22.08 -6.81
C GLY A 44 -13.12 22.55 -8.24
N LEU A 45 -13.17 21.64 -9.23
CA LEU A 45 -12.90 21.89 -10.62
C LEU A 45 -14.12 21.61 -11.51
N SER A 46 -14.15 22.22 -12.70
CA SER A 46 -15.06 21.76 -13.75
C SER A 46 -14.55 20.49 -14.42
N LYS A 47 -15.44 19.64 -14.92
CA LYS A 47 -15.07 18.43 -15.66
C LYS A 47 -14.14 18.68 -16.85
N PRO A 48 -14.33 19.72 -17.69
CA PRO A 48 -13.38 20.05 -18.75
C PRO A 48 -11.98 20.38 -18.20
N ASN A 49 -11.90 21.07 -17.06
CA ASN A 49 -10.62 21.39 -16.44
C ASN A 49 -9.94 20.11 -15.87
N LEU A 50 -10.70 19.19 -15.27
CA LEU A 50 -10.16 17.89 -14.86
C LEU A 50 -9.63 17.10 -16.07
N LEU A 51 -10.38 17.05 -17.18
CA LEU A 51 -10.00 16.34 -18.39
C LEU A 51 -8.75 16.92 -19.08
N TYR A 52 -8.39 18.16 -18.81
CA TYR A 52 -7.11 18.72 -19.23
C TYR A 52 -5.91 18.02 -18.56
N TYR A 53 -6.06 17.56 -17.30
CA TYR A 53 -5.01 16.87 -16.54
C TYR A 53 -5.01 15.36 -16.71
N PHE A 54 -6.18 14.76 -16.85
CA PHE A 54 -6.36 13.31 -16.96
C PHE A 54 -7.39 12.97 -18.02
N ALA A 55 -6.99 12.22 -19.02
CA ALA A 55 -7.83 11.88 -20.16
C ALA A 55 -9.07 11.05 -19.81
N SER A 56 -9.04 10.30 -18.71
CA SER A 56 -10.13 9.42 -18.28
C SER A 56 -10.09 9.12 -16.78
N LYS A 57 -11.16 8.51 -16.28
CA LYS A 57 -11.23 7.98 -14.92
C LYS A 57 -10.16 6.90 -14.68
N GLU A 58 -9.94 6.07 -15.67
CA GLU A 58 -8.89 5.04 -15.67
C GLU A 58 -7.51 5.65 -15.49
N ALA A 59 -7.21 6.75 -16.21
CA ALA A 59 -5.92 7.43 -16.10
C ALA A 59 -5.65 7.99 -14.70
N ILE A 60 -6.70 8.51 -14.03
CA ILE A 60 -6.61 8.97 -12.64
C ILE A 60 -6.35 7.78 -11.71
N TYR A 61 -7.13 6.70 -11.88
CA TYR A 61 -7.04 5.52 -11.03
C TYR A 61 -5.68 4.82 -11.15
N THR A 62 -5.17 4.67 -12.39
CA THR A 62 -3.84 4.10 -12.64
C THR A 62 -2.74 4.94 -11.98
N ALA A 63 -2.80 6.27 -12.12
CA ALA A 63 -1.82 7.14 -11.48
C ALA A 63 -1.81 7.01 -9.94
N LEU A 64 -2.99 6.84 -9.33
CA LEU A 64 -3.09 6.56 -7.89
C LEU A 64 -2.50 5.20 -7.51
N LEU A 65 -2.74 4.17 -8.32
CA LEU A 65 -2.20 2.84 -8.06
C LEU A 65 -0.69 2.78 -8.21
N ASP A 66 -0.12 3.51 -9.18
CA ASP A 66 1.33 3.58 -9.40
C ASP A 66 2.03 4.25 -8.20
N ASP A 67 1.53 5.42 -7.76
CA ASP A 67 2.05 6.13 -6.59
C ASP A 67 1.95 5.26 -5.32
N LEU A 68 0.83 4.54 -5.18
CA LEU A 68 0.57 3.65 -4.06
C LEU A 68 1.55 2.47 -4.01
N LEU A 69 1.78 1.81 -5.16
CA LEU A 69 2.68 0.66 -5.21
C LEU A 69 4.10 1.03 -4.81
N ASP A 70 4.61 2.17 -5.26
CA ASP A 70 5.95 2.63 -4.89
C ASP A 70 6.06 2.84 -3.38
N LEU A 71 5.07 3.52 -2.78
CA LEU A 71 5.01 3.74 -1.34
C LEU A 71 4.90 2.42 -0.55
N TRP A 72 4.03 1.51 -0.99
CA TRP A 72 3.70 0.26 -0.28
C TRP A 72 4.81 -0.78 -0.34
N LEU A 73 5.60 -0.78 -1.43
CA LEU A 73 6.68 -1.73 -1.65
C LEU A 73 8.04 -1.23 -1.15
N ALA A 74 8.19 0.08 -0.89
CA ALA A 74 9.44 0.65 -0.40
C ALA A 74 10.00 -0.09 0.84
N PRO A 75 9.22 -0.37 1.90
CA PRO A 75 9.76 -1.07 3.08
C PRO A 75 10.31 -2.48 2.78
N LEU A 76 9.73 -3.18 1.80
CA LEU A 76 10.22 -4.50 1.41
C LEU A 76 11.50 -4.39 0.57
N ARG A 77 11.60 -3.36 -0.30
CA ARG A 77 12.81 -3.09 -1.09
C ARG A 77 14.01 -2.73 -0.21
N GLU A 78 13.76 -2.09 0.93
CA GLU A 78 14.77 -1.56 1.85
C GLU A 78 15.40 -2.59 2.80
N LEU A 79 14.97 -3.86 2.78
CA LEU A 79 15.62 -4.91 3.56
C LEU A 79 17.12 -4.99 3.21
N ASP A 80 17.99 -4.76 4.20
CA ASP A 80 19.45 -4.81 4.04
C ASP A 80 19.96 -6.25 4.16
N PRO A 81 20.56 -6.83 3.10
CA PRO A 81 21.16 -8.16 3.16
C PRO A 81 22.27 -8.30 4.20
N ALA A 82 22.98 -7.20 4.50
CA ALA A 82 24.08 -7.18 5.48
C ALA A 82 23.60 -6.93 6.91
N GLY A 83 22.35 -6.48 7.09
CA GLY A 83 21.77 -6.16 8.39
C GLY A 83 21.54 -7.38 9.30
N ASP A 84 21.10 -7.11 10.52
CA ASP A 84 20.61 -8.16 11.42
C ASP A 84 19.21 -8.61 10.96
N PRO A 85 19.02 -9.89 10.59
CA PRO A 85 17.78 -10.35 9.96
C PRO A 85 16.52 -10.11 10.81
N GLN A 86 16.60 -10.30 12.12
CA GLN A 86 15.46 -10.08 13.00
C GLN A 86 15.14 -8.58 13.08
N ALA A 87 16.15 -7.73 13.20
CA ALA A 87 15.96 -6.27 13.22
C ALA A 87 15.39 -5.75 11.87
N GLU A 88 15.86 -6.30 10.75
CA GLU A 88 15.37 -5.95 9.41
C GLU A 88 13.88 -6.29 9.25
N ILE A 89 13.47 -7.53 9.59
CA ILE A 89 12.06 -7.94 9.51
C ILE A 89 11.19 -7.12 10.46
N LEU A 90 11.64 -6.86 11.69
CA LEU A 90 10.89 -6.03 12.64
C LEU A 90 10.76 -4.57 12.15
N THR A 91 11.80 -4.04 11.51
CA THR A 91 11.75 -2.71 10.89
C THR A 91 10.77 -2.68 9.72
N TYR A 92 10.76 -3.71 8.89
CA TYR A 92 9.78 -3.88 7.82
C TYR A 92 8.35 -3.91 8.36
N VAL A 93 8.06 -4.70 9.40
CA VAL A 93 6.74 -4.76 10.05
C VAL A 93 6.32 -3.39 10.58
N ARG A 94 7.21 -2.68 11.31
CA ARG A 94 6.92 -1.33 11.83
C ARG A 94 6.61 -0.33 10.72
N LYS A 95 7.40 -0.31 9.65
CA LYS A 95 7.17 0.57 8.50
C LYS A 95 5.84 0.28 7.81
N LYS A 96 5.50 -1.01 7.62
CA LYS A 96 4.22 -1.41 7.03
C LYS A 96 3.03 -1.01 7.88
N LEU A 97 3.10 -1.21 9.21
CA LEU A 97 2.04 -0.79 10.12
C LEU A 97 1.86 0.73 10.13
N ALA A 98 2.97 1.49 10.15
CA ALA A 98 2.95 2.95 10.09
C ALA A 98 2.33 3.47 8.77
N LEU A 99 2.61 2.82 7.63
CA LEU A 99 1.98 3.13 6.36
C LEU A 99 0.46 2.88 6.40
N SER A 100 0.01 1.76 6.96
CA SER A 100 -1.42 1.47 7.11
C SER A 100 -2.13 2.51 7.98
N GLN A 101 -1.47 2.98 9.03
CA GLN A 101 -1.99 4.03 9.91
C GLN A 101 -2.07 5.39 9.23
N SER A 102 -1.02 5.78 8.50
CA SER A 102 -0.93 7.11 7.86
C SER A 102 -1.66 7.20 6.52
N HIS A 103 -1.90 6.06 5.84
CA HIS A 103 -2.48 5.98 4.50
C HIS A 103 -3.64 4.97 4.42
N PRO A 104 -4.67 5.07 5.29
CA PRO A 104 -5.76 4.07 5.32
C PRO A 104 -6.65 4.09 4.07
N ARG A 105 -6.73 5.23 3.36
CA ARG A 105 -7.49 5.35 2.11
C ARG A 105 -6.80 4.60 0.97
N GLU A 106 -5.49 4.77 0.88
CA GLU A 106 -4.63 4.07 -0.07
C GLU A 106 -4.65 2.56 0.16
N SER A 107 -4.64 2.11 1.42
CA SER A 107 -4.77 0.70 1.78
C SER A 107 -6.10 0.13 1.26
N ARG A 108 -7.22 0.80 1.53
CA ARG A 108 -8.55 0.39 1.06
C ARG A 108 -8.66 0.42 -0.47
N LEU A 109 -8.05 1.40 -1.14
CA LEU A 109 -8.01 1.47 -2.60
C LEU A 109 -7.33 0.22 -3.18
N PHE A 110 -6.16 -0.14 -2.64
CA PHE A 110 -5.42 -1.33 -3.06
C PHE A 110 -6.20 -2.62 -2.77
N ALA A 111 -6.73 -2.76 -1.56
CA ALA A 111 -7.53 -3.92 -1.17
C ALA A 111 -8.74 -4.11 -2.10
N ASN A 112 -9.47 -3.04 -2.41
CA ASN A 112 -10.60 -3.08 -3.35
C ASN A 112 -10.17 -3.54 -4.75
N GLU A 113 -9.06 -3.04 -5.28
CA GLU A 113 -8.56 -3.46 -6.60
C GLU A 113 -8.22 -4.96 -6.61
N VAL A 114 -7.53 -5.46 -5.57
CA VAL A 114 -7.14 -6.86 -5.45
C VAL A 114 -8.36 -7.78 -5.27
N LEU A 115 -9.31 -7.40 -4.43
CA LEU A 115 -10.55 -8.16 -4.18
C LEU A 115 -11.41 -8.32 -5.43
N HIS A 116 -11.32 -7.37 -6.38
CA HIS A 116 -12.02 -7.44 -7.66
C HIS A 116 -11.18 -8.11 -8.78
N GLY A 117 -10.13 -8.86 -8.42
CA GLY A 117 -9.29 -9.61 -9.36
C GLY A 117 -8.15 -8.79 -9.97
N ALA A 118 -7.83 -7.65 -9.41
CA ALA A 118 -6.70 -6.78 -9.82
C ALA A 118 -6.69 -6.44 -11.34
N PRO A 119 -7.80 -6.00 -11.93
CA PRO A 119 -7.91 -5.84 -13.39
C PRO A 119 -6.88 -4.85 -13.95
N ARG A 120 -6.36 -3.94 -13.14
CA ARG A 120 -5.35 -2.94 -13.55
C ARG A 120 -3.97 -3.24 -12.98
N LEU A 121 -3.91 -3.78 -11.77
CA LEU A 121 -2.64 -4.16 -11.12
C LEU A 121 -2.12 -5.54 -11.54
N GLY A 122 -2.93 -6.37 -12.19
CA GLY A 122 -2.54 -7.73 -12.56
C GLY A 122 -1.17 -7.84 -13.23
N PRO A 123 -0.84 -7.05 -14.26
CA PRO A 123 0.47 -7.10 -14.90
C PRO A 123 1.63 -6.70 -13.96
N VAL A 124 1.41 -5.74 -13.06
CA VAL A 124 2.41 -5.30 -12.09
C VAL A 124 2.61 -6.35 -11.00
N ILE A 125 1.50 -6.96 -10.54
CA ILE A 125 1.54 -8.05 -9.53
C ILE A 125 2.26 -9.27 -10.10
N ALA A 126 1.94 -9.69 -11.32
CA ALA A 126 2.55 -10.86 -11.95
C ALA A 126 3.99 -10.63 -12.46
N GLY A 127 4.41 -9.40 -12.61
CA GLY A 127 5.74 -9.02 -13.07
C GLY A 127 6.61 -8.43 -11.96
N PRO A 128 6.74 -7.10 -11.87
CA PRO A 128 7.70 -6.45 -10.95
C PRO A 128 7.49 -6.81 -9.47
N LEU A 129 6.24 -6.94 -9.01
CA LEU A 129 5.97 -7.32 -7.62
C LEU A 129 6.38 -8.76 -7.35
N ALA A 130 6.03 -9.70 -8.24
CA ALA A 130 6.41 -11.10 -8.09
C ALA A 130 7.94 -11.25 -8.05
N GLN A 131 8.67 -10.52 -8.90
CA GLN A 131 10.14 -10.53 -8.89
C GLN A 131 10.71 -9.98 -7.57
N LEU A 132 10.21 -8.84 -7.09
CA LEU A 132 10.63 -8.28 -5.80
C LEU A 132 10.40 -9.28 -4.65
N VAL A 133 9.23 -9.93 -4.62
CA VAL A 133 8.91 -10.94 -3.59
C VAL A 133 9.85 -12.13 -3.70
N ALA A 134 10.15 -12.62 -4.91
CA ALA A 134 11.09 -13.72 -5.12
C ALA A 134 12.51 -13.40 -4.63
N ASP A 135 13.00 -12.19 -4.93
CA ASP A 135 14.33 -11.73 -4.50
C ASP A 135 14.42 -11.63 -2.97
N ARG A 136 13.39 -11.05 -2.32
CA ARG A 136 13.36 -10.92 -0.86
C ARG A 136 13.10 -12.25 -0.16
N ALA A 137 12.33 -13.13 -0.77
CA ALA A 137 12.15 -14.49 -0.28
C ALA A 137 13.46 -15.29 -0.34
N ALA A 138 14.27 -15.11 -1.39
CA ALA A 138 15.60 -15.73 -1.47
C ALA A 138 16.54 -15.20 -0.38
N LEU A 139 16.53 -13.91 -0.10
CA LEU A 139 17.29 -13.29 0.99
C LEU A 139 16.90 -13.89 2.36
N ILE A 140 15.62 -13.91 2.68
CA ILE A 140 15.09 -14.44 3.95
C ILE A 140 15.41 -15.94 4.10
N ARG A 141 15.29 -16.71 3.01
CA ARG A 141 15.69 -18.12 3.00
C ARG A 141 17.16 -18.30 3.31
N GLY A 142 18.04 -17.45 2.75
CA GLY A 142 19.46 -17.45 3.04
C GLY A 142 19.75 -17.19 4.54
N TRP A 143 19.05 -16.28 5.15
CA TRP A 143 19.17 -16.01 6.60
C TRP A 143 18.77 -17.23 7.45
N ALA A 144 17.65 -17.88 7.10
CA ALA A 144 17.20 -19.09 7.80
C ALA A 144 18.17 -20.26 7.60
N GLN A 145 18.68 -20.49 6.39
CA GLN A 145 19.68 -21.53 6.11
C GLN A 145 21.01 -21.31 6.84
N ALA A 146 21.38 -20.06 7.04
CA ALA A 146 22.56 -19.68 7.83
C ALA A 146 22.34 -19.75 9.35
N GLY A 147 21.15 -20.15 9.82
CA GLY A 147 20.80 -20.22 11.25
C GLY A 147 20.69 -18.85 11.93
N ARG A 148 20.55 -17.75 11.15
CA ARG A 148 20.44 -16.40 11.69
C ARG A 148 19.01 -16.04 12.14
N ILE A 149 18.01 -16.78 11.66
CA ILE A 149 16.62 -16.78 12.11
C ILE A 149 16.10 -18.22 12.10
N ALA A 150 15.02 -18.47 12.84
CA ALA A 150 14.33 -19.75 12.82
C ALA A 150 13.85 -20.13 11.40
N PRO A 151 13.77 -21.43 11.06
CA PRO A 151 13.21 -21.87 9.79
C PRO A 151 11.78 -21.34 9.58
N VAL A 152 11.56 -20.63 8.47
CA VAL A 152 10.26 -20.04 8.11
C VAL A 152 10.10 -20.07 6.58
N ASP A 153 8.88 -20.28 6.10
CA ASP A 153 8.60 -20.05 4.68
C ASP A 153 8.62 -18.54 4.38
N PRO A 154 9.52 -18.06 3.50
CA PRO A 154 9.73 -16.64 3.30
C PRO A 154 8.55 -15.95 2.58
N HIS A 155 7.81 -16.65 1.71
CA HIS A 155 6.64 -16.07 1.04
C HIS A 155 5.51 -15.87 2.05
N HIS A 156 5.23 -16.89 2.88
CA HIS A 156 4.21 -16.79 3.92
C HIS A 156 4.59 -15.76 5.00
N LEU A 157 5.88 -15.59 5.30
CA LEU A 157 6.34 -14.50 6.17
C LEU A 157 6.01 -13.13 5.58
N ILE A 158 6.34 -12.87 4.30
CA ILE A 158 6.02 -11.62 3.62
C ILE A 158 4.51 -11.38 3.58
N PHE A 159 3.72 -12.40 3.19
CA PHE A 159 2.26 -12.30 3.12
C PHE A 159 1.63 -12.06 4.50
N SER A 160 2.18 -12.67 5.56
CA SER A 160 1.69 -12.43 6.92
C SER A 160 1.91 -10.99 7.36
N VAL A 161 3.06 -10.38 7.00
CA VAL A 161 3.30 -8.96 7.28
C VAL A 161 2.25 -8.09 6.59
N TRP A 162 1.93 -8.35 5.32
CA TRP A 162 0.88 -7.61 4.62
C TRP A 162 -0.47 -7.77 5.31
N ALA A 163 -0.90 -9.02 5.52
CA ALA A 163 -2.20 -9.32 6.12
C ALA A 163 -2.37 -8.69 7.51
N LEU A 164 -1.37 -8.84 8.37
CA LEU A 164 -1.47 -8.39 9.76
C LEU A 164 -1.31 -6.87 9.92
N THR A 165 -0.56 -6.20 9.04
CA THR A 165 -0.41 -4.74 9.13
C THR A 165 -1.53 -3.98 8.44
N GLN A 166 -2.05 -4.47 7.31
CA GLN A 166 -3.13 -3.81 6.57
C GLN A 166 -4.52 -4.03 7.17
N HIS A 167 -4.69 -5.10 7.95
CA HIS A 167 -5.98 -5.41 8.60
C HIS A 167 -6.61 -4.22 9.32
N TYR A 168 -5.80 -3.46 10.07
CA TYR A 168 -6.28 -2.32 10.86
C TYR A 168 -6.80 -1.16 10.01
N ALA A 169 -6.32 -1.00 8.78
CA ALA A 169 -6.82 0.00 7.83
C ALA A 169 -8.01 -0.52 7.01
N ASP A 170 -7.89 -1.75 6.48
CA ASP A 170 -8.86 -2.31 5.53
C ASP A 170 -10.15 -2.74 6.24
N PHE A 171 -10.03 -3.20 7.49
CA PHE A 171 -11.14 -3.67 8.33
C PHE A 171 -11.36 -2.78 9.57
N GLU A 172 -11.00 -1.50 9.49
CA GLU A 172 -11.13 -0.54 10.60
C GLU A 172 -12.52 -0.54 11.22
N ALA A 173 -13.58 -0.60 10.40
CA ALA A 173 -14.97 -0.65 10.87
C ALA A 173 -15.22 -1.87 11.77
N GLN A 174 -14.69 -3.04 11.40
CA GLN A 174 -14.81 -4.26 12.21
C GLN A 174 -14.02 -4.13 13.52
N VAL A 175 -12.78 -3.65 13.46
CA VAL A 175 -11.93 -3.48 14.64
C VAL A 175 -12.59 -2.53 15.64
N ARG A 176 -13.09 -1.38 15.16
CA ARG A 176 -13.79 -0.41 16.02
C ARG A 176 -15.12 -0.93 16.56
N ALA A 177 -15.84 -1.76 15.79
CA ALA A 177 -17.07 -2.38 16.28
C ALA A 177 -16.81 -3.36 17.42
N VAL A 178 -15.68 -4.09 17.35
CA VAL A 178 -15.30 -5.09 18.38
C VAL A 178 -14.70 -4.44 19.63
N LEU A 179 -13.81 -3.46 19.45
CA LEU A 179 -13.03 -2.86 20.55
C LEU A 179 -13.64 -1.56 21.09
N GLY A 180 -14.66 -1.04 20.43
CA GLY A 180 -15.31 0.22 20.75
C GLY A 180 -14.80 1.40 19.94
N PRO A 181 -15.64 2.44 19.73
CA PRO A 181 -15.34 3.55 18.82
C PRO A 181 -14.20 4.47 19.31
N ALA A 182 -13.93 4.48 20.61
CA ALA A 182 -12.86 5.27 21.21
C ALA A 182 -11.49 4.56 21.21
N HIS A 183 -11.46 3.27 20.84
CA HIS A 183 -10.22 2.49 20.81
C HIS A 183 -9.35 2.88 19.60
N ASP A 184 -8.06 3.14 19.86
CA ASP A 184 -7.07 3.29 18.78
C ASP A 184 -6.58 1.90 18.36
N PRO A 185 -6.94 1.41 17.17
CA PRO A 185 -6.57 0.08 16.73
C PRO A 185 -5.06 -0.12 16.56
N TYR A 186 -4.28 0.96 16.48
CA TYR A 186 -2.83 0.90 16.27
C TYR A 186 -2.03 0.94 17.58
N ALA A 187 -2.61 1.41 18.67
CA ALA A 187 -1.92 1.57 19.96
C ALA A 187 -1.28 0.26 20.46
N GLU A 188 -1.99 -0.86 20.31
CA GLU A 188 -1.54 -2.18 20.76
C GLU A 188 -1.01 -3.07 19.62
N ALA A 189 -1.34 -2.73 18.36
CA ALA A 189 -0.94 -3.51 17.20
C ALA A 189 0.59 -3.59 17.05
N GLY A 190 1.28 -2.47 17.24
CA GLY A 190 2.75 -2.43 17.14
C GLY A 190 3.44 -3.37 18.11
N PRO A 191 3.24 -3.24 19.44
CA PRO A 191 3.80 -4.14 20.43
C PRO A 191 3.41 -5.61 20.22
N PHE A 192 2.16 -5.88 19.82
CA PHE A 192 1.69 -7.23 19.51
C PHE A 192 2.47 -7.84 18.34
N LEU A 193 2.55 -7.13 17.21
CA LEU A 193 3.24 -7.61 16.01
C LEU A 193 4.74 -7.77 16.26
N GLU A 194 5.35 -6.84 16.98
CA GLU A 194 6.76 -6.96 17.35
C GLU A 194 7.03 -8.23 18.17
N THR A 195 6.18 -8.51 19.16
CA THR A 195 6.28 -9.73 19.97
C THR A 195 6.08 -10.98 19.13
N LEU A 196 5.09 -10.98 18.23
CA LEU A 196 4.78 -12.09 17.34
C LEU A 196 5.98 -12.45 16.46
N TYR A 197 6.52 -11.46 15.74
CA TYR A 197 7.63 -11.70 14.81
C TYR A 197 8.95 -11.99 15.53
N ARG A 198 9.21 -11.40 16.70
CA ARG A 198 10.37 -11.80 17.52
C ARG A 198 10.32 -13.28 17.88
N ARG A 199 9.15 -13.78 18.34
CA ARG A 199 8.98 -15.20 18.69
C ARG A 199 9.07 -16.12 17.46
N LEU A 200 8.47 -15.70 16.34
CA LEU A 200 8.49 -16.47 15.10
C LEU A 200 9.91 -16.66 14.56
N LEU A 201 10.76 -15.65 14.70
CA LEU A 201 12.10 -15.62 14.14
C LEU A 201 13.21 -16.04 15.12
N ALA A 202 12.86 -16.28 16.39
CA ALA A 202 13.84 -16.69 17.42
C ALA A 202 14.45 -18.05 17.09
N VAL A 203 15.80 -18.13 17.14
CA VAL A 203 16.58 -19.36 17.00
C VAL A 203 16.72 -20.04 18.34
#